data_5272914b4ed245470dff137da25d2f1e
#
_entry.id   5272914b4ed245470dff137da25d2f1e
#
_cell.length_a   1.000
_cell.length_b   1.000
_cell.length_c   1.000
_cell.angle_alpha   90.00
_cell.angle_beta   90.00
_cell.angle_gamma   90.00
#
_symmetry.space_group_name_H-M   'P 1'
#
loop_
_entity.id
_entity.type
_entity.pdbx_description
1 polymer ?
#
loop_
_entity_poly.entity_id
_entity_poly.type
_entity_poly.pdbx_seq_one_letter_code
_entity_poly.pdbx_strand_id
1 'polypeptide(L)'
;MDEPRVHERNADQAAYWNGPAGRRWIDRQETLDHVLAPIADALFERAAVVQGERVIDIGCGCGASSIGLAGRVGPRGHVTGIDISAPMLARARERVPSDLPIEFVLADATLYTFEPGGADLLFSRFGVMFFADPALSFRNMRTALRPGGRLVFGCWREPRKNPWMILPLQEAYKHVPRLPEVGPDDPGPFAFAREERVRRILGEAGFSSIAMEVLDLSVDLAAGRGLEAAVRGALQIGPVSRALEGHPPEVCAKVESSVRTAFASLQRGDTLPLGASIWIATAINK
;
A
#
# COMPACT_ATOMS: atom_id res chain seq x y z
N MET A 1 -27.36 -0.14 0.02
CA MET A 1 -26.22 -0.20 0.96
C MET A 1 -25.89 1.25 1.26
N ASP A 2 -25.96 1.62 2.53
CA ASP A 2 -25.60 2.98 2.93
C ASP A 2 -24.12 3.24 2.61
N GLU A 3 -23.81 4.43 2.12
CA GLU A 3 -22.43 4.85 1.91
C GLU A 3 -21.67 4.80 3.25
N PRO A 4 -20.42 4.30 3.27
CA PRO A 4 -19.64 4.23 4.49
C PRO A 4 -19.41 5.64 5.04
N ARG A 5 -19.51 5.79 6.36
CA ARG A 5 -19.09 7.03 7.01
C ARG A 5 -17.59 7.21 6.82
N VAL A 6 -17.20 8.35 6.26
CA VAL A 6 -15.81 8.74 6.06
C VAL A 6 -15.50 9.92 6.99
N HIS A 7 -14.37 9.85 7.70
CA HIS A 7 -13.90 10.97 8.49
C HIS A 7 -13.64 12.17 7.56
N GLU A 8 -14.11 13.37 7.91
CA GLU A 8 -14.03 14.54 7.03
C GLU A 8 -12.62 14.81 6.49
N ARG A 9 -11.59 14.59 7.31
CA ARG A 9 -10.18 14.72 6.89
C ARG A 9 -9.74 13.64 5.91
N ASN A 10 -10.43 12.50 5.80
CA ASN A 10 -10.14 11.43 4.86
C ASN A 10 -10.96 11.56 3.56
N ALA A 11 -11.81 12.58 3.43
CA ALA A 11 -12.69 12.76 2.27
C ALA A 11 -11.92 12.81 0.95
N ASP A 12 -10.80 13.54 0.91
CA ASP A 12 -9.94 13.65 -0.28
C ASP A 12 -9.31 12.29 -0.64
N GLN A 13 -8.90 11.51 0.36
CA GLN A 13 -8.35 10.16 0.15
C GLN A 13 -9.45 9.20 -0.34
N ALA A 14 -10.66 9.29 0.21
CA ALA A 14 -11.79 8.50 -0.27
C ALA A 14 -12.11 8.85 -1.73
N ALA A 15 -12.18 10.13 -2.09
CA ALA A 15 -12.40 10.57 -3.46
C ALA A 15 -11.27 10.10 -4.40
N TYR A 16 -10.01 10.18 -3.97
CA TYR A 16 -8.85 9.76 -4.74
C TYR A 16 -8.89 8.26 -5.07
N TRP A 17 -9.11 7.39 -4.05
CA TRP A 17 -9.12 5.94 -4.22
C TRP A 17 -10.41 5.38 -4.84
N ASN A 18 -11.53 6.10 -4.78
CA ASN A 18 -12.75 5.77 -5.53
C ASN A 18 -12.75 6.35 -6.96
N GLY A 19 -11.79 7.23 -7.25
CA GLY A 19 -11.63 7.92 -8.53
C GLY A 19 -10.66 7.23 -9.50
N PRO A 20 -10.02 8.03 -10.38
CA PRO A 20 -9.08 7.53 -11.39
C PRO A 20 -7.88 6.76 -10.83
N ALA A 21 -7.40 7.12 -9.64
CA ALA A 21 -6.27 6.44 -9.01
C ALA A 21 -6.60 4.97 -8.65
N GLY A 22 -7.74 4.73 -8.03
CA GLY A 22 -8.22 3.37 -7.74
C GLY A 22 -8.42 2.55 -9.01
N ARG A 23 -9.01 3.15 -10.07
CA ARG A 23 -9.16 2.49 -11.37
C ARG A 23 -7.82 2.09 -11.97
N ARG A 24 -6.84 3.00 -12.01
CA ARG A 24 -5.47 2.66 -12.49
C ARG A 24 -4.83 1.52 -11.69
N TRP A 25 -5.07 1.48 -10.37
CA TRP A 25 -4.59 0.38 -9.54
C TRP A 25 -5.26 -0.95 -9.90
N ILE A 26 -6.57 -0.96 -10.12
CA ILE A 26 -7.33 -2.13 -10.55
C ILE A 26 -6.83 -2.65 -11.90
N ASP A 27 -6.68 -1.75 -12.89
CA ASP A 27 -6.21 -2.10 -14.23
C ASP A 27 -4.79 -2.71 -14.24
N ARG A 28 -4.00 -2.40 -13.21
CA ARG A 28 -2.62 -2.86 -13.05
C ARG A 28 -2.42 -3.87 -11.94
N GLN A 29 -3.50 -4.33 -11.32
CA GLN A 29 -3.45 -5.13 -10.11
C GLN A 29 -2.51 -6.34 -10.24
N GLU A 30 -2.57 -7.12 -11.32
CA GLU A 30 -1.71 -8.29 -11.52
C GLU A 30 -0.22 -7.94 -11.58
N THR A 31 0.10 -6.86 -12.31
CA THR A 31 1.47 -6.36 -12.40
C THR A 31 1.98 -5.87 -11.05
N LEU A 32 1.14 -5.12 -10.32
CA LEU A 32 1.50 -4.60 -9.00
C LEU A 32 1.66 -5.70 -7.97
N ASP A 33 0.83 -6.72 -8.02
CA ASP A 33 0.96 -7.88 -7.14
C ASP A 33 2.29 -8.58 -7.38
N HIS A 34 2.71 -8.74 -8.64
CA HIS A 34 4.01 -9.31 -8.98
C HIS A 34 5.17 -8.43 -8.51
N VAL A 35 5.14 -7.12 -8.84
CA VAL A 35 6.19 -6.16 -8.45
C VAL A 35 6.37 -6.07 -6.95
N LEU A 36 5.26 -6.14 -6.20
CA LEU A 36 5.24 -5.99 -4.74
C LEU A 36 5.28 -7.33 -3.99
N ALA A 37 5.33 -8.46 -4.69
CA ALA A 37 5.36 -9.80 -4.06
C ALA A 37 6.52 -9.96 -3.07
N PRO A 38 7.78 -9.59 -3.39
CA PRO A 38 8.88 -9.75 -2.43
C PRO A 38 8.67 -8.98 -1.12
N ILE A 39 7.98 -7.83 -1.20
CA ILE A 39 7.64 -7.05 -0.01
C ILE A 39 6.52 -7.72 0.79
N ALA A 40 5.51 -8.24 0.09
CA ALA A 40 4.42 -8.96 0.75
C ALA A 40 4.94 -10.20 1.49
N ASP A 41 5.84 -10.96 0.87
CA ASP A 41 6.46 -12.14 1.48
C ASP A 41 7.24 -11.79 2.76
N ALA A 42 8.07 -10.76 2.73
CA ALA A 42 8.79 -10.30 3.90
C ALA A 42 7.86 -9.82 5.03
N LEU A 43 6.75 -9.14 4.68
CA LEU A 43 5.75 -8.74 5.67
C LEU A 43 5.02 -9.95 6.25
N PHE A 44 4.69 -10.96 5.45
CA PHE A 44 4.09 -12.20 5.94
C PHE A 44 5.01 -12.98 6.88
N GLU A 45 6.29 -13.05 6.55
CA GLU A 45 7.31 -13.66 7.44
C GLU A 45 7.36 -12.93 8.78
N ARG A 46 7.39 -11.59 8.74
CA ARG A 46 7.41 -10.78 9.96
C ARG A 46 6.11 -10.88 10.74
N ALA A 47 4.97 -10.99 10.07
CA ALA A 47 3.67 -11.17 10.71
C ALA A 47 3.58 -12.52 11.45
N ALA A 48 4.34 -13.53 11.03
CA ALA A 48 4.42 -14.85 11.64
C ALA A 48 3.01 -15.43 11.93
N VAL A 49 2.13 -15.35 10.91
CA VAL A 49 0.75 -15.78 11.02
C VAL A 49 0.66 -17.28 11.29
N VAL A 50 -0.13 -17.67 12.27
CA VAL A 50 -0.39 -19.07 12.60
C VAL A 50 -1.83 -19.47 12.27
N GLN A 51 -2.05 -20.76 12.08
CA GLN A 51 -3.39 -21.28 11.79
C GLN A 51 -4.39 -20.97 12.91
N GLY A 52 -5.59 -20.56 12.52
CA GLY A 52 -6.68 -20.23 13.43
C GLY A 52 -6.71 -18.77 13.89
N GLU A 53 -5.73 -17.94 13.50
CA GLU A 53 -5.73 -16.51 13.86
C GLU A 53 -6.83 -15.73 13.14
N ARG A 54 -7.28 -14.66 13.79
CA ARG A 54 -8.16 -13.62 13.26
C ARG A 54 -7.32 -12.41 12.89
N VAL A 55 -7.28 -12.09 11.60
CA VAL A 55 -6.44 -11.03 11.04
C VAL A 55 -7.31 -9.94 10.43
N ILE A 56 -6.95 -8.67 10.69
CA ILE A 56 -7.54 -7.53 9.99
C ILE A 56 -6.47 -6.91 9.08
N ASP A 57 -6.74 -6.87 7.77
CA ASP A 57 -5.87 -6.28 6.75
C ASP A 57 -6.38 -4.88 6.39
N ILE A 58 -5.66 -3.85 6.79
CA ILE A 58 -6.03 -2.44 6.67
C ILE A 58 -5.51 -1.85 5.36
N GLY A 59 -6.41 -1.26 4.57
CA GLY A 59 -6.10 -0.77 3.23
C GLY A 59 -5.78 -1.93 2.29
N CYS A 60 -6.62 -2.95 2.30
CA CYS A 60 -6.38 -4.21 1.59
C CYS A 60 -6.44 -4.09 0.07
N GLY A 61 -7.00 -3.00 -0.46
CA GLY A 61 -7.09 -2.71 -1.88
C GLY A 61 -7.79 -3.83 -2.67
N CYS A 62 -7.11 -4.36 -3.69
CA CYS A 62 -7.59 -5.47 -4.50
C CYS A 62 -7.37 -6.85 -3.85
N GLY A 63 -7.10 -6.91 -2.54
CA GLY A 63 -7.14 -8.13 -1.74
C GLY A 63 -5.90 -9.03 -1.78
N ALA A 64 -4.80 -8.64 -2.42
CA ALA A 64 -3.63 -9.52 -2.56
C ALA A 64 -3.06 -9.97 -1.21
N SER A 65 -2.87 -9.04 -0.27
CA SER A 65 -2.41 -9.35 1.09
C SER A 65 -3.42 -10.18 1.86
N SER A 66 -4.70 -9.81 1.78
CA SER A 66 -5.77 -10.53 2.45
C SER A 66 -5.88 -12.00 2.00
N ILE A 67 -5.78 -12.26 0.69
CA ILE A 67 -5.77 -13.63 0.13
C ILE A 67 -4.55 -14.40 0.65
N GLY A 68 -3.37 -13.78 0.64
CA GLY A 68 -2.16 -14.39 1.16
C GLY A 68 -2.22 -14.71 2.66
N LEU A 69 -2.86 -13.85 3.45
CA LEU A 69 -3.12 -14.06 4.89
C LEU A 69 -4.14 -15.18 5.11
N ALA A 70 -5.24 -15.20 4.32
CA ALA A 70 -6.29 -16.21 4.45
C ALA A 70 -5.76 -17.63 4.20
N GLY A 71 -4.86 -17.81 3.22
CA GLY A 71 -4.17 -19.08 3.03
C GLY A 71 -3.31 -19.53 4.22
N ARG A 72 -2.78 -18.56 5.00
CA ARG A 72 -1.94 -18.86 6.18
C ARG A 72 -2.74 -19.16 7.44
N VAL A 73 -3.81 -18.41 7.69
CA VAL A 73 -4.67 -18.68 8.86
C VAL A 73 -5.45 -19.98 8.71
N GLY A 74 -5.65 -20.46 7.49
CA GLY A 74 -6.35 -21.70 7.19
C GLY A 74 -7.84 -21.67 7.60
N PRO A 75 -8.56 -22.80 7.44
CA PRO A 75 -10.02 -22.85 7.53
C PRO A 75 -10.59 -22.56 8.94
N ARG A 76 -9.77 -22.55 9.97
CA ARG A 76 -10.18 -22.23 11.35
C ARG A 76 -9.90 -20.77 11.73
N GLY A 77 -9.15 -20.04 10.89
CA GLY A 77 -8.89 -18.63 11.05
C GLY A 77 -9.90 -17.77 10.32
N HIS A 78 -9.67 -16.46 10.31
CA HIS A 78 -10.48 -15.51 9.56
C HIS A 78 -9.66 -14.28 9.17
N VAL A 79 -9.91 -13.73 7.98
CA VAL A 79 -9.31 -12.48 7.53
C VAL A 79 -10.41 -11.49 7.19
N THR A 80 -10.36 -10.31 7.79
CA THR A 80 -11.22 -9.18 7.42
C THR A 80 -10.38 -8.14 6.69
N GLY A 81 -10.57 -7.99 5.38
CA GLY A 81 -9.95 -6.94 4.57
C GLY A 81 -10.79 -5.66 4.63
N ILE A 82 -10.22 -4.56 5.08
CA ILE A 82 -10.90 -3.25 5.17
C ILE A 82 -10.27 -2.29 4.18
N ASP A 83 -11.09 -1.62 3.37
CA ASP A 83 -10.64 -0.57 2.47
C ASP A 83 -11.72 0.50 2.30
N ILE A 84 -11.31 1.73 1.98
CA ILE A 84 -12.18 2.88 1.73
C ILE A 84 -12.67 2.92 0.27
N SER A 85 -12.08 2.12 -0.61
CA SER A 85 -12.33 2.09 -2.05
C SER A 85 -13.30 0.97 -2.43
N ALA A 86 -14.55 1.34 -2.74
CA ALA A 86 -15.54 0.40 -3.22
C ALA A 86 -15.13 -0.36 -4.51
N PRO A 87 -14.55 0.31 -5.55
CA PRO A 87 -14.15 -0.39 -6.76
C PRO A 87 -12.99 -1.36 -6.54
N MET A 88 -12.03 -1.03 -5.66
CA MET A 88 -10.94 -1.95 -5.34
C MET A 88 -11.45 -3.19 -4.58
N LEU A 89 -12.37 -3.01 -3.63
CA LEU A 89 -13.01 -4.13 -2.93
C LEU A 89 -13.88 -4.99 -3.84
N ALA A 90 -14.54 -4.40 -4.85
CA ALA A 90 -15.24 -5.18 -5.86
C ALA A 90 -14.26 -6.12 -6.58
N ARG A 91 -13.10 -5.59 -7.01
CA ARG A 91 -12.04 -6.39 -7.61
C ARG A 91 -11.47 -7.46 -6.65
N ALA A 92 -11.32 -7.12 -5.37
CA ALA A 92 -10.87 -8.08 -4.36
C ALA A 92 -11.82 -9.29 -4.25
N ARG A 93 -13.14 -9.02 -4.20
CA ARG A 93 -14.18 -10.09 -4.13
C ARG A 93 -14.19 -11.01 -5.34
N GLU A 94 -13.93 -10.48 -6.54
CA GLU A 94 -13.82 -11.28 -7.77
C GLU A 94 -12.64 -12.27 -7.74
N ARG A 95 -11.62 -11.99 -6.96
CA ARG A 95 -10.36 -12.75 -6.94
C ARG A 95 -10.28 -13.81 -5.86
N VAL A 96 -11.15 -13.74 -4.87
CA VAL A 96 -11.08 -14.65 -3.71
C VAL A 96 -11.56 -16.04 -4.11
N PRO A 97 -10.73 -17.09 -3.90
CA PRO A 97 -11.20 -18.45 -3.94
C PRO A 97 -12.32 -18.69 -2.91
N SER A 98 -13.37 -19.39 -3.30
CA SER A 98 -14.60 -19.56 -2.49
C SER A 98 -14.40 -20.31 -1.17
N ASP A 99 -13.28 -20.99 -1.00
CA ASP A 99 -12.93 -21.79 0.17
C ASP A 99 -12.08 -21.04 1.20
N LEU A 100 -11.66 -19.81 0.90
CA LEU A 100 -10.87 -19.03 1.83
C LEU A 100 -11.73 -18.31 2.87
N PRO A 101 -11.31 -18.32 4.16
CA PRO A 101 -12.03 -17.66 5.27
C PRO A 101 -11.77 -16.14 5.29
N ILE A 102 -12.34 -15.44 4.32
CA ILE A 102 -12.09 -14.00 4.12
C ILE A 102 -13.38 -13.24 3.85
N GLU A 103 -13.49 -12.06 4.42
CA GLU A 103 -14.52 -11.08 4.10
C GLU A 103 -13.90 -9.72 3.76
N PHE A 104 -14.64 -8.91 3.00
CA PHE A 104 -14.22 -7.54 2.66
C PHE A 104 -15.26 -6.52 3.12
N VAL A 105 -14.79 -5.52 3.87
CA VAL A 105 -15.60 -4.46 4.46
C VAL A 105 -15.23 -3.12 3.83
N LEU A 106 -16.22 -2.43 3.27
CA LEU A 106 -16.08 -1.06 2.80
C LEU A 106 -16.22 -0.11 3.99
N ALA A 107 -15.12 0.44 4.48
CA ALA A 107 -15.12 1.35 5.61
C ALA A 107 -13.86 2.23 5.65
N ASP A 108 -13.98 3.40 6.29
CA ASP A 108 -12.86 4.15 6.80
C ASP A 108 -12.42 3.57 8.15
N ALA A 109 -11.24 2.99 8.21
CA ALA A 109 -10.69 2.38 9.42
C ALA A 109 -10.54 3.37 10.59
N THR A 110 -10.54 4.68 10.32
CA THR A 110 -10.55 5.73 11.36
C THR A 110 -11.85 5.75 12.16
N LEU A 111 -12.98 5.42 11.52
CA LEU A 111 -14.33 5.49 12.13
C LEU A 111 -15.00 4.13 12.26
N TYR A 112 -14.43 3.09 11.66
CA TYR A 112 -15.02 1.75 11.72
C TYR A 112 -15.13 1.26 13.17
N THR A 113 -16.29 0.72 13.53
CA THR A 113 -16.50 0.12 14.85
C THR A 113 -15.95 -1.30 14.84
N PHE A 114 -14.75 -1.46 15.37
CA PHE A 114 -14.14 -2.77 15.53
C PHE A 114 -14.76 -3.56 16.68
N GLU A 115 -14.79 -4.90 16.54
CA GLU A 115 -15.07 -5.79 17.66
C GLU A 115 -13.89 -5.72 18.66
N PRO A 116 -14.10 -5.28 19.90
CA PRO A 116 -13.01 -5.13 20.85
C PRO A 116 -12.32 -6.46 21.15
N GLY A 117 -11.00 -6.52 21.00
CA GLY A 117 -10.22 -7.72 21.30
C GLY A 117 -10.49 -8.90 20.35
N GLY A 118 -11.16 -8.68 19.23
CA GLY A 118 -11.56 -9.71 18.28
C GLY A 118 -10.45 -10.20 17.35
N ALA A 119 -9.28 -9.53 17.30
CA ALA A 119 -8.21 -9.85 16.38
C ALA A 119 -6.88 -10.17 17.06
N ASP A 120 -6.12 -11.09 16.47
CA ASP A 120 -4.76 -11.46 16.85
C ASP A 120 -3.71 -10.55 16.17
N LEU A 121 -4.01 -10.11 14.96
CA LEU A 121 -3.10 -9.34 14.12
C LEU A 121 -3.85 -8.23 13.37
N LEU A 122 -3.29 -7.02 13.43
CA LEU A 122 -3.53 -5.96 12.46
C LEU A 122 -2.39 -5.98 11.45
N PHE A 123 -2.73 -6.03 10.17
CA PHE A 123 -1.78 -6.05 9.07
C PHE A 123 -2.05 -4.92 8.09
N SER A 124 -1.00 -4.40 7.44
CA SER A 124 -1.19 -3.49 6.31
C SER A 124 0.02 -3.50 5.38
N ARG A 125 -0.23 -3.63 4.08
CA ARG A 125 0.77 -3.40 3.05
C ARG A 125 0.52 -2.03 2.40
N PHE A 126 1.17 -0.98 2.91
CA PHE A 126 1.12 0.40 2.39
C PHE A 126 -0.19 1.18 2.57
N GLY A 127 -1.26 0.60 3.13
CA GLY A 127 -2.55 1.28 3.28
C GLY A 127 -2.52 2.40 4.33
N VAL A 128 -1.80 2.18 5.44
CA VAL A 128 -1.82 3.10 6.61
C VAL A 128 -1.15 4.46 6.37
N MET A 129 -0.37 4.62 5.31
CA MET A 129 0.28 5.89 4.97
C MET A 129 -0.68 6.98 4.49
N PHE A 130 -1.93 6.62 4.22
CA PHE A 130 -2.92 7.54 3.64
C PHE A 130 -3.92 8.09 4.66
N PHE A 131 -3.76 7.79 5.95
CA PHE A 131 -4.57 8.39 6.99
C PHE A 131 -4.25 9.87 7.20
N ALA A 132 -5.28 10.72 7.22
CA ALA A 132 -5.13 12.14 7.52
C ALA A 132 -4.83 12.41 9.00
N ASP A 133 -5.37 11.58 9.89
CA ASP A 133 -5.03 11.56 11.31
C ASP A 133 -4.60 10.14 11.73
N PRO A 134 -3.32 9.81 11.49
CA PRO A 134 -2.86 8.45 11.74
C PRO A 134 -2.88 8.05 13.22
N ALA A 135 -2.66 8.99 14.16
CA ALA A 135 -2.72 8.66 15.59
C ALA A 135 -4.13 8.26 16.02
N LEU A 136 -5.15 8.99 15.54
CA LEU A 136 -6.56 8.64 15.78
C LEU A 136 -6.89 7.29 15.15
N SER A 137 -6.49 7.08 13.88
CA SER A 137 -6.76 5.84 13.16
C SER A 137 -6.13 4.62 13.83
N PHE A 138 -4.86 4.70 14.21
CA PHE A 138 -4.19 3.61 14.93
C PHE A 138 -4.78 3.37 16.33
N ARG A 139 -5.22 4.42 17.02
CA ARG A 139 -5.92 4.26 18.32
C ARG A 139 -7.22 3.50 18.15
N ASN A 140 -8.01 3.84 17.13
CA ASN A 140 -9.25 3.12 16.82
C ASN A 140 -8.96 1.65 16.44
N MET A 141 -8.06 1.42 15.49
CA MET A 141 -7.69 0.07 15.05
C MET A 141 -7.15 -0.80 16.19
N ARG A 142 -6.39 -0.22 17.14
CA ARG A 142 -5.86 -0.93 18.30
C ARG A 142 -6.95 -1.56 19.16
N THR A 143 -8.15 -0.99 19.20
CA THR A 143 -9.28 -1.57 19.96
C THR A 143 -9.67 -2.96 19.47
N ALA A 144 -9.43 -3.25 18.19
CA ALA A 144 -9.68 -4.58 17.62
C ALA A 144 -8.75 -5.67 18.16
N LEU A 145 -7.53 -5.29 18.56
CA LEU A 145 -6.54 -6.26 19.03
C LEU A 145 -6.81 -6.74 20.44
N ARG A 146 -6.78 -8.05 20.64
CA ARG A 146 -6.73 -8.61 22.00
C ARG A 146 -5.45 -8.17 22.74
N PRO A 147 -5.43 -8.25 24.08
CA PRO A 147 -4.18 -8.08 24.81
C PRO A 147 -3.12 -9.04 24.30
N GLY A 148 -1.91 -8.53 24.04
CA GLY A 148 -0.83 -9.27 23.40
C GLY A 148 -0.97 -9.46 21.89
N GLY A 149 -2.04 -8.99 21.27
CA GLY A 149 -2.20 -8.94 19.82
C GLY A 149 -1.17 -8.00 19.18
N ARG A 150 -0.83 -8.24 17.94
CA ARG A 150 0.27 -7.56 17.24
C ARG A 150 -0.17 -6.74 16.04
N LEU A 151 0.59 -5.69 15.74
CA LEU A 151 0.50 -4.89 14.53
C LEU A 151 1.73 -5.15 13.68
N VAL A 152 1.56 -5.37 12.37
CA VAL A 152 2.64 -5.44 11.38
C VAL A 152 2.24 -4.67 10.15
N PHE A 153 3.05 -3.71 9.71
CA PHE A 153 2.81 -3.05 8.43
C PHE A 153 4.10 -2.64 7.72
N GLY A 154 3.99 -2.49 6.39
CA GLY A 154 5.03 -1.92 5.55
C GLY A 154 4.70 -0.49 5.13
N CYS A 155 5.69 0.40 5.16
CA CYS A 155 5.60 1.75 4.61
C CYS A 155 6.89 2.15 3.91
N TRP A 156 6.79 3.05 2.90
CA TRP A 156 7.97 3.47 2.15
C TRP A 156 8.89 4.33 2.99
N ARG A 157 10.19 4.11 2.85
CA ARG A 157 11.22 5.02 3.32
C ARG A 157 11.32 6.24 2.39
N GLU A 158 12.29 7.10 2.64
CA GLU A 158 12.47 8.36 1.92
C GLU A 158 12.49 8.16 0.39
N PRO A 159 11.97 9.12 -0.40
CA PRO A 159 11.92 9.03 -1.86
C PRO A 159 13.23 8.59 -2.50
N ARG A 160 14.36 9.15 -2.04
CA ARG A 160 15.71 8.83 -2.56
C ARG A 160 16.12 7.35 -2.41
N LYS A 161 15.47 6.61 -1.51
CA LYS A 161 15.69 5.18 -1.29
C LYS A 161 14.79 4.30 -2.17
N ASN A 162 13.91 4.92 -2.95
CA ASN A 162 12.93 4.27 -3.79
C ASN A 162 13.06 4.65 -5.27
N PRO A 163 14.21 4.36 -5.91
CA PRO A 163 14.45 4.69 -7.32
C PRO A 163 13.37 4.14 -8.26
N TRP A 164 12.72 3.03 -7.93
CA TRP A 164 11.64 2.47 -8.74
C TRP A 164 10.43 3.43 -8.93
N MET A 165 10.17 4.33 -7.97
CA MET A 165 9.15 5.38 -8.08
C MET A 165 9.73 6.71 -8.56
N ILE A 166 10.97 7.01 -8.16
CA ILE A 166 11.52 8.36 -8.32
C ILE A 166 12.21 8.55 -9.66
N LEU A 167 12.86 7.53 -10.20
CA LEU A 167 13.54 7.63 -11.50
C LEU A 167 12.56 8.03 -12.62
N PRO A 168 11.41 7.35 -12.82
CA PRO A 168 10.47 7.76 -13.86
C PRO A 168 9.86 9.14 -13.60
N LEU A 169 9.69 9.55 -12.34
CA LEU A 169 9.22 10.89 -12.00
C LEU A 169 10.27 11.98 -12.35
N GLN A 170 11.55 11.72 -12.10
CA GLN A 170 12.62 12.62 -12.48
C GLN A 170 12.69 12.79 -14.01
N GLU A 171 12.49 11.71 -14.76
CA GLU A 171 12.40 11.77 -16.21
C GLU A 171 11.18 12.59 -16.68
N ALA A 172 10.02 12.42 -16.04
CA ALA A 172 8.83 13.20 -16.33
C ALA A 172 9.05 14.71 -16.12
N TYR A 173 9.73 15.09 -15.05
CA TYR A 173 10.01 16.50 -14.72
C TYR A 173 10.95 17.22 -15.69
N LYS A 174 11.54 16.52 -16.66
CA LYS A 174 12.22 17.15 -17.78
C LYS A 174 11.26 17.75 -18.82
N HIS A 175 9.97 17.37 -18.76
CA HIS A 175 8.97 17.68 -19.77
C HIS A 175 7.68 18.29 -19.21
N VAL A 176 7.41 18.11 -17.91
CA VAL A 176 6.23 18.64 -17.22
C VAL A 176 6.64 19.40 -15.96
N PRO A 177 5.80 20.34 -15.49
CA PRO A 177 6.02 21.02 -14.22
C PRO A 177 6.10 20.03 -13.05
N ARG A 178 6.83 20.41 -12.02
CA ARG A 178 6.85 19.64 -10.78
C ARG A 178 5.48 19.68 -10.12
N LEU A 179 5.08 18.54 -9.56
CA LEU A 179 3.91 18.49 -8.68
C LEU A 179 4.11 19.45 -7.49
N PRO A 180 3.02 20.02 -6.95
CA PRO A 180 3.08 20.79 -5.72
C PRO A 180 3.80 19.98 -4.63
N GLU A 181 4.56 20.67 -3.81
CA GLU A 181 5.18 20.05 -2.65
C GLU A 181 4.10 19.57 -1.68
N VAL A 182 4.21 18.31 -1.29
CA VAL A 182 3.35 17.70 -0.27
C VAL A 182 4.07 17.87 1.07
N GLY A 183 3.36 18.29 2.08
CA GLY A 183 3.91 18.40 3.42
C GLY A 183 4.47 17.05 3.89
N PRO A 184 5.53 17.07 4.72
CA PRO A 184 6.20 15.83 5.14
C PRO A 184 5.30 14.92 5.98
N ASP A 185 4.18 15.43 6.44
CA ASP A 185 3.19 14.76 7.28
C ASP A 185 1.84 14.53 6.56
N ASP A 186 1.69 15.04 5.34
CA ASP A 186 0.48 14.86 4.55
C ASP A 186 0.30 13.40 4.11
N PRO A 187 -0.96 12.93 3.99
CA PRO A 187 -1.25 11.58 3.51
C PRO A 187 -0.63 11.30 2.14
N GLY A 188 0.06 10.18 2.01
CA GLY A 188 0.71 9.82 0.76
C GLY A 188 1.77 8.74 0.94
N PRO A 189 2.39 8.29 -0.16
CA PRO A 189 3.33 7.16 -0.12
C PRO A 189 4.52 7.37 0.81
N PHE A 190 4.92 8.61 1.07
CA PHE A 190 6.07 8.92 1.92
C PHE A 190 5.70 9.57 3.27
N ALA A 191 4.41 9.57 3.65
CA ALA A 191 3.96 10.12 4.93
C ALA A 191 4.64 9.47 6.14
N PHE A 192 5.06 8.21 6.02
CA PHE A 192 5.71 7.41 7.06
C PHE A 192 7.19 7.15 6.78
N ALA A 193 7.83 7.96 5.94
CA ALA A 193 9.24 7.79 5.59
C ALA A 193 10.19 7.96 6.78
N ARG A 194 9.83 8.79 7.78
CA ARG A 194 10.63 9.05 8.96
C ARG A 194 10.27 8.11 10.10
N GLU A 195 11.24 7.34 10.59
CA GLU A 195 11.08 6.37 11.68
C GLU A 195 10.51 7.02 12.94
N GLU A 196 11.04 8.17 13.34
CA GLU A 196 10.65 8.88 14.55
C GLU A 196 9.15 9.26 14.53
N ARG A 197 8.64 9.65 13.35
CA ARG A 197 7.22 9.94 13.17
C ARG A 197 6.37 8.69 13.41
N VAL A 198 6.75 7.56 12.82
CA VAL A 198 6.01 6.31 12.99
C VAL A 198 6.00 5.87 14.46
N ARG A 199 7.14 5.91 15.12
CA ARG A 199 7.26 5.58 16.55
C ARG A 199 6.38 6.48 17.42
N ARG A 200 6.38 7.79 17.14
CA ARG A 200 5.53 8.75 17.86
C ARG A 200 4.04 8.44 17.65
N ILE A 201 3.59 8.26 16.41
CA ILE A 201 2.20 7.95 16.08
C ILE A 201 1.72 6.68 16.81
N LEU A 202 2.51 5.60 16.75
CA LEU A 202 2.15 4.34 17.40
C LEU A 202 2.17 4.46 18.93
N GLY A 203 3.11 5.22 19.51
CA GLY A 203 3.14 5.50 20.93
C GLY A 203 1.93 6.30 21.40
N GLU A 204 1.55 7.36 20.67
CA GLU A 204 0.35 8.17 20.92
C GLU A 204 -0.95 7.35 20.81
N ALA A 205 -0.95 6.35 19.92
CA ALA A 205 -2.07 5.40 19.78
C ALA A 205 -2.12 4.34 20.89
N GLY A 206 -1.10 4.26 21.76
CA GLY A 206 -1.03 3.36 22.90
C GLY A 206 -0.42 1.99 22.60
N PHE A 207 0.27 1.82 21.49
CA PHE A 207 1.06 0.62 21.22
C PHE A 207 2.35 0.60 22.03
N SER A 208 2.84 -0.60 22.29
CA SER A 208 4.10 -0.86 22.98
C SER A 208 5.02 -1.76 22.16
N SER A 209 6.26 -1.94 22.61
CA SER A 209 7.26 -2.79 21.93
C SER A 209 7.41 -2.46 20.44
N ILE A 210 7.42 -1.15 20.12
CA ILE A 210 7.47 -0.67 18.75
C ILE A 210 8.88 -0.94 18.18
N ALA A 211 8.95 -1.73 17.12
CA ALA A 211 10.17 -1.97 16.37
C ALA A 211 10.02 -1.50 14.91
N MET A 212 11.10 -0.99 14.36
CA MET A 212 11.21 -0.55 12.97
C MET A 212 12.42 -1.21 12.35
N GLU A 213 12.22 -1.93 11.26
CA GLU A 213 13.28 -2.61 10.53
C GLU A 213 13.35 -2.09 9.10
N VAL A 214 14.57 -1.94 8.61
CA VAL A 214 14.82 -1.59 7.21
C VAL A 214 14.77 -2.86 6.37
N LEU A 215 13.99 -2.82 5.29
CA LEU A 215 14.08 -3.80 4.22
C LEU A 215 14.48 -3.09 2.93
N ASP A 216 15.70 -3.29 2.49
CA ASP A 216 16.21 -2.87 1.19
C ASP A 216 16.15 -4.06 0.23
N LEU A 217 15.51 -3.89 -0.93
CA LEU A 217 15.31 -4.95 -1.92
C LEU A 217 15.29 -4.38 -3.34
N SER A 218 15.21 -5.27 -4.31
CA SER A 218 14.98 -4.92 -5.71
C SER A 218 13.60 -5.42 -6.14
N VAL A 219 12.84 -4.56 -6.82
CA VAL A 219 11.57 -4.93 -7.45
C VAL A 219 11.74 -4.94 -8.97
N ASP A 220 11.11 -5.92 -9.63
CA ASP A 220 11.11 -5.99 -11.09
C ASP A 220 9.91 -5.23 -11.66
N LEU A 221 10.14 -4.02 -12.14
CA LEU A 221 9.08 -3.21 -12.75
C LEU A 221 8.51 -3.78 -14.03
N ALA A 222 9.27 -4.61 -14.73
CA ALA A 222 8.82 -5.28 -15.94
C ALA A 222 7.89 -6.46 -15.64
N ALA A 223 7.90 -6.99 -14.42
CA ALA A 223 7.22 -8.24 -14.07
C ALA A 223 7.56 -9.37 -15.07
N GLY A 224 8.82 -9.50 -15.48
CA GLY A 224 9.31 -10.46 -16.46
C GLY A 224 8.83 -10.22 -17.91
N ARG A 225 8.25 -9.03 -18.23
CA ARG A 225 7.63 -8.75 -19.53
C ARG A 225 8.38 -7.69 -20.36
N GLY A 226 9.63 -7.44 -20.02
CA GLY A 226 10.54 -6.57 -20.76
C GLY A 226 10.29 -5.06 -20.61
N LEU A 227 11.13 -4.28 -21.30
CA LEU A 227 11.23 -2.83 -21.16
C LEU A 227 9.88 -2.11 -21.36
N GLU A 228 9.15 -2.44 -22.41
CA GLU A 228 7.91 -1.74 -22.74
C GLU A 228 6.81 -1.94 -21.68
N ALA A 229 6.78 -3.10 -21.01
CA ALA A 229 5.87 -3.34 -19.90
C ALA A 229 6.25 -2.48 -18.68
N ALA A 230 7.55 -2.37 -18.38
CA ALA A 230 8.07 -1.52 -17.31
C ALA A 230 7.77 -0.05 -17.55
N VAL A 231 8.00 0.45 -18.76
CA VAL A 231 7.71 1.85 -19.14
C VAL A 231 6.22 2.16 -18.97
N ARG A 232 5.34 1.35 -19.58
CA ARG A 232 3.90 1.55 -19.44
C ARG A 232 3.46 1.48 -17.98
N GLY A 233 4.02 0.55 -17.20
CA GLY A 233 3.74 0.42 -15.77
C GLY A 233 4.11 1.67 -14.98
N ALA A 234 5.32 2.16 -15.16
CA ALA A 234 5.84 3.34 -14.46
C ALA A 234 5.03 4.61 -14.73
N LEU A 235 4.53 4.80 -15.96
CA LEU A 235 3.74 5.98 -16.34
C LEU A 235 2.33 5.99 -15.77
N GLN A 236 1.80 4.84 -15.38
CA GLN A 236 0.39 4.69 -14.95
C GLN A 236 0.22 4.61 -13.44
N ILE A 237 1.31 4.52 -12.67
CA ILE A 237 1.27 4.31 -11.23
C ILE A 237 2.05 5.40 -10.49
N GLY A 238 1.56 5.73 -9.29
CA GLY A 238 2.28 6.59 -8.37
C GLY A 238 2.43 8.05 -8.82
N PRO A 239 3.51 8.72 -8.42
CA PRO A 239 3.68 10.15 -8.66
C PRO A 239 3.73 10.54 -10.14
N VAL A 240 4.24 9.66 -11.02
CA VAL A 240 4.33 9.95 -12.46
C VAL A 240 2.94 10.09 -13.08
N SER A 241 2.03 9.19 -12.76
CA SER A 241 0.67 9.26 -13.32
C SER A 241 -0.05 10.56 -12.93
N ARG A 242 0.22 11.06 -11.72
CA ARG A 242 -0.29 12.37 -11.27
C ARG A 242 0.38 13.53 -12.02
N ALA A 243 1.70 13.44 -12.26
CA ALA A 243 2.44 14.46 -12.98
C ALA A 243 2.02 14.56 -14.46
N LEU A 244 1.48 13.49 -15.03
CA LEU A 244 1.01 13.45 -16.41
C LEU A 244 -0.48 13.81 -16.58
N GLU A 245 -1.21 13.94 -15.50
CA GLU A 245 -2.66 14.21 -15.53
C GLU A 245 -2.95 15.58 -16.18
N GLY A 246 -3.86 15.58 -17.17
CA GLY A 246 -4.22 16.80 -17.92
C GLY A 246 -3.22 17.26 -18.97
N HIS A 247 -2.09 16.58 -19.16
CA HIS A 247 -1.14 16.93 -20.21
C HIS A 247 -1.52 16.32 -21.57
N PRO A 248 -1.24 17.02 -22.69
CA PRO A 248 -1.55 16.54 -24.04
C PRO A 248 -0.70 15.32 -24.41
N PRO A 249 -1.21 14.47 -25.34
CA PRO A 249 -0.52 13.22 -25.75
C PRO A 249 0.94 13.39 -26.19
N GLU A 250 1.28 14.51 -26.82
CA GLU A 250 2.63 14.79 -27.29
C GLU A 250 3.63 14.97 -26.14
N VAL A 251 3.17 15.55 -25.02
CA VAL A 251 3.97 15.69 -23.79
C VAL A 251 4.15 14.33 -23.14
N CYS A 252 3.06 13.55 -23.03
CA CYS A 252 3.12 12.18 -22.49
C CYS A 252 4.09 11.30 -23.30
N ALA A 253 4.10 11.40 -24.62
CA ALA A 253 5.01 10.67 -25.50
C ALA A 253 6.50 11.06 -25.28
N LYS A 254 6.78 12.34 -25.01
CA LYS A 254 8.14 12.80 -24.65
C LYS A 254 8.58 12.20 -23.32
N VAL A 255 7.71 12.20 -22.31
CA VAL A 255 8.00 11.59 -21.02
C VAL A 255 8.24 10.09 -21.19
N GLU A 256 7.38 9.40 -21.95
CA GLU A 256 7.52 7.97 -22.23
C GLU A 256 8.88 7.66 -22.87
N SER A 257 9.29 8.44 -23.89
CA SER A 257 10.59 8.29 -24.55
C SER A 257 11.75 8.51 -23.56
N SER A 258 11.66 9.51 -22.68
CA SER A 258 12.68 9.81 -21.68
C SER A 258 12.81 8.67 -20.65
N VAL A 259 11.68 8.17 -20.13
CA VAL A 259 11.63 7.02 -19.20
C VAL A 259 12.18 5.76 -19.88
N ARG A 260 11.80 5.49 -21.14
CA ARG A 260 12.30 4.34 -21.92
C ARG A 260 13.82 4.40 -22.06
N THR A 261 14.39 5.55 -22.38
CA THR A 261 15.83 5.74 -22.49
C THR A 261 16.54 5.47 -21.16
N ALA A 262 16.01 5.98 -20.06
CA ALA A 262 16.57 5.76 -18.73
C ALA A 262 16.50 4.28 -18.33
N PHE A 263 15.39 3.62 -18.61
CA PHE A 263 15.17 2.21 -18.26
C PHE A 263 15.99 1.23 -19.11
N ALA A 264 16.24 1.55 -20.39
CA ALA A 264 16.99 0.69 -21.30
C ALA A 264 18.40 0.34 -20.78
N SER A 265 19.05 1.27 -20.10
CA SER A 265 20.37 1.05 -19.48
C SER A 265 20.37 0.16 -18.24
N LEU A 266 19.19 -0.04 -17.63
CA LEU A 266 19.00 -0.79 -16.37
C LEU A 266 18.36 -2.16 -16.61
N GLN A 267 17.84 -2.41 -17.81
CA GLN A 267 17.19 -3.66 -18.18
C GLN A 267 18.17 -4.84 -18.11
N ARG A 268 17.69 -5.99 -17.66
CA ARG A 268 18.42 -7.27 -17.60
C ARG A 268 17.54 -8.38 -18.16
N GLY A 269 17.75 -8.75 -19.43
CA GLY A 269 16.84 -9.65 -20.12
C GLY A 269 15.42 -9.07 -20.16
N ASP A 270 14.44 -9.84 -19.71
CA ASP A 270 13.04 -9.39 -19.64
C ASP A 270 12.66 -8.70 -18.32
N THR A 271 13.63 -8.46 -17.42
CA THR A 271 13.43 -7.81 -16.12
C THR A 271 13.97 -6.38 -16.10
N LEU A 272 13.37 -5.54 -15.26
CA LEU A 272 13.87 -4.21 -14.91
C LEU A 272 14.01 -4.06 -13.40
N PRO A 273 15.12 -4.52 -12.81
CA PRO A 273 15.33 -4.47 -11.37
C PRO A 273 15.66 -3.04 -10.91
N LEU A 274 14.85 -2.49 -10.03
CA LEU A 274 15.10 -1.19 -9.38
C LEU A 274 15.01 -1.30 -7.87
N GLY A 275 15.84 -0.52 -7.19
CA GLY A 275 15.87 -0.49 -5.73
C GLY A 275 14.56 0.01 -5.13
N ALA A 276 14.13 -0.65 -4.08
CA ALA A 276 13.02 -0.27 -3.22
C ALA A 276 13.45 -0.40 -1.76
N SER A 277 12.93 0.46 -0.90
CA SER A 277 13.26 0.47 0.53
C SER A 277 12.03 0.80 1.35
N ILE A 278 11.75 -0.05 2.33
CA ILE A 278 10.62 0.12 3.24
C ILE A 278 11.06 0.06 4.70
N TRP A 279 10.23 0.60 5.56
CA TRP A 279 10.17 0.20 6.96
C TRP A 279 9.20 -0.96 7.11
N ILE A 280 9.59 -1.99 7.83
CA ILE A 280 8.68 -2.95 8.44
C ILE A 280 8.49 -2.52 9.89
N ALA A 281 7.28 -2.07 10.22
CA ALA A 281 6.93 -1.64 11.56
C ALA A 281 6.17 -2.76 12.28
N THR A 282 6.55 -3.04 13.52
CA THR A 282 5.85 -3.97 14.40
C THR A 282 5.56 -3.34 15.75
N ALA A 283 4.44 -3.70 16.36
CA ALA A 283 4.07 -3.24 17.70
C ALA A 283 3.11 -4.22 18.39
N ILE A 284 2.93 -4.09 19.69
CA ILE A 284 2.09 -4.95 20.51
C ILE A 284 1.02 -4.13 21.22
N ASN A 285 -0.22 -4.64 21.26
CA ASN A 285 -1.28 -4.17 22.14
C ASN A 285 -1.08 -4.78 23.53
N LYS A 286 -0.76 -3.95 24.52
CA LYS A 286 -0.68 -4.39 25.93
C LYS A 286 -2.05 -4.48 26.58
#